data_e686328856441c986ed35279f6a49e83
#
_entry.id   e686328856441c986ed35279f6a49e83
#
_cell.length_a   1.000
_cell.length_b   1.000
_cell.length_c   1.000
_cell.angle_alpha   90.00
_cell.angle_beta   90.00
_cell.angle_gamma   90.00
#
_symmetry.space_group_name_H-M   'P 1'
#
loop_
_entity.id
_entity.type
_entity.pdbx_description
1 polymer ?
#
loop_
_entity_poly.entity_id
_entity_poly.type
_entity_poly.pdbx_seq_one_letter_code
_entity_poly.pdbx_strand_id
1 'polypeptide(L)'
;MNATFTKHDDAGHGWLEVQESDLKELGATVNDFSGYSYRKGNRLFLEEDCDAGKFFTLYKNKHGAYPSYVIEHHDGDFPEDYDLVSIHHIRFVKITPVAV
;
A
#
# COMPACT_ATOMS: atom_id res chain seq x y z
N MET A 1 -3.73 -10.97 10.93
CA MET A 1 -3.58 -10.38 9.58
C MET A 1 -4.91 -10.34 8.87
N ASN A 2 -5.18 -9.28 8.13
CA ASN A 2 -6.40 -9.21 7.33
C ASN A 2 -6.33 -10.18 6.16
N ALA A 3 -7.42 -10.86 5.90
CA ALA A 3 -7.52 -11.75 4.74
C ALA A 3 -8.02 -11.01 3.49
N THR A 4 -8.63 -9.85 3.68
CA THR A 4 -9.17 -9.01 2.60
C THR A 4 -8.63 -7.60 2.73
N PHE A 5 -8.12 -7.08 1.63
CA PHE A 5 -7.50 -5.76 1.56
C PHE A 5 -8.34 -4.84 0.67
N THR A 6 -8.01 -3.56 0.65
CA THR A 6 -8.64 -2.59 -0.23
C THR A 6 -7.64 -2.12 -1.26
N LYS A 7 -8.01 -2.22 -2.53
CA LYS A 7 -7.25 -1.61 -3.62
C LYS A 7 -7.95 -0.31 -4.00
N HIS A 8 -7.22 0.79 -3.91
CA HIS A 8 -7.69 2.10 -4.32
C HIS A 8 -7.21 2.35 -5.74
N ASP A 9 -8.09 2.81 -6.60
CA ASP A 9 -7.65 3.22 -7.92
C ASP A 9 -8.26 4.56 -8.32
N ASP A 10 -7.57 5.24 -9.22
CA ASP A 10 -8.05 6.40 -9.94
C ASP A 10 -7.95 6.12 -11.44
N ALA A 11 -8.07 7.14 -12.27
CA ALA A 11 -8.10 6.95 -13.70
C ALA A 11 -6.81 6.35 -14.27
N GLY A 12 -5.67 6.52 -13.61
CA GLY A 12 -4.39 6.09 -14.15
C GLY A 12 -3.57 5.15 -13.26
N HIS A 13 -3.95 4.99 -12.01
CA HIS A 13 -3.13 4.28 -11.03
C HIS A 13 -3.95 3.46 -10.06
N GLY A 14 -3.28 2.52 -9.40
CA GLY A 14 -3.88 1.76 -8.32
C GLY A 14 -2.90 1.55 -7.17
N TRP A 15 -3.44 1.44 -5.96
CA TRP A 15 -2.65 1.19 -4.75
C TRP A 15 -3.36 0.19 -3.87
N LEU A 16 -2.60 -0.75 -3.35
CA LEU A 16 -3.11 -1.71 -2.37
C LEU A 16 -2.88 -1.17 -0.97
N GLU A 17 -3.94 -0.97 -0.22
CA GLU A 17 -3.83 -0.52 1.17
C GLU A 17 -3.53 -1.70 2.08
N VAL A 18 -2.44 -1.61 2.83
CA VAL A 18 -2.06 -2.60 3.84
C VAL A 18 -1.65 -1.87 5.11
N GLN A 19 -1.65 -2.58 6.23
CA GLN A 19 -1.13 -2.06 7.48
C GLN A 19 0.38 -2.38 7.59
N GLU A 20 1.12 -1.54 8.29
CA GLU A 20 2.52 -1.84 8.58
C GLU A 20 2.66 -3.17 9.33
N SER A 21 1.70 -3.48 10.21
CA SER A 21 1.65 -4.77 10.90
C SER A 21 1.48 -5.95 9.95
N ASP A 22 0.81 -5.76 8.82
CA ASP A 22 0.69 -6.82 7.81
C ASP A 22 2.04 -7.15 7.19
N LEU A 23 2.86 -6.14 6.93
CA LEU A 23 4.21 -6.36 6.43
C LEU A 23 5.05 -7.12 7.45
N LYS A 24 4.97 -6.69 8.71
CA LYS A 24 5.73 -7.31 9.79
C LYS A 24 5.40 -8.79 9.92
N GLU A 25 4.13 -9.12 9.81
CA GLU A 25 3.67 -10.51 9.86
C GLU A 25 4.25 -11.36 8.72
N LEU A 26 4.50 -10.74 7.57
CA LEU A 26 5.11 -11.41 6.43
C LEU A 26 6.64 -11.37 6.45
N GLY A 27 7.23 -10.82 7.52
CA GLY A 27 8.67 -10.70 7.63
C GLY A 27 9.26 -9.58 6.77
N ALA A 28 8.46 -8.58 6.43
CA ALA A 28 8.88 -7.47 5.61
C ALA A 28 8.77 -6.13 6.35
N THR A 29 9.40 -5.11 5.79
CA THR A 29 9.34 -3.75 6.31
C THR A 29 9.09 -2.79 5.16
N VAL A 30 8.86 -1.51 5.47
CA VAL A 30 8.71 -0.48 4.44
C VAL A 30 9.94 -0.38 3.53
N ASN A 31 11.10 -0.77 4.04
CA ASN A 31 12.35 -0.71 3.26
C ASN A 31 12.39 -1.74 2.13
N ASP A 32 11.50 -2.70 2.13
CA ASP A 32 11.40 -3.69 1.06
C ASP A 32 10.62 -3.18 -0.14
N PHE A 33 10.02 -1.99 -0.05
CA PHE A 33 9.16 -1.44 -1.08
C PHE A 33 9.75 -0.17 -1.69
N SER A 34 9.24 0.22 -2.85
CA SER A 34 9.80 1.30 -3.64
C SER A 34 9.33 2.68 -3.19
N GLY A 35 9.98 3.71 -3.72
CA GLY A 35 9.55 5.09 -3.54
C GLY A 35 8.30 5.47 -4.34
N TYR A 36 7.71 4.55 -5.10
CA TYR A 36 6.47 4.80 -5.82
C TYR A 36 5.23 4.61 -4.95
N SER A 37 5.38 3.99 -3.80
CA SER A 37 4.29 3.79 -2.86
C SER A 37 4.20 4.94 -1.87
N TYR A 38 3.06 5.05 -1.19
CA TYR A 38 2.79 6.12 -0.23
C TYR A 38 2.44 5.53 1.12
N ARG A 39 2.51 6.36 2.14
CA ARG A 39 2.08 5.97 3.48
C ARG A 39 1.31 7.11 4.14
N LYS A 40 0.40 6.74 5.04
CA LYS A 40 -0.29 7.67 5.93
C LYS A 40 -0.36 7.02 7.31
N GLY A 41 0.43 7.53 8.24
CA GLY A 41 0.59 6.88 9.53
C GLY A 41 1.16 5.47 9.36
N ASN A 42 0.46 4.48 9.90
CA ASN A 42 0.84 3.08 9.76
C ASN A 42 0.13 2.35 8.61
N ARG A 43 -0.60 3.07 7.78
CA ARG A 43 -1.19 2.53 6.56
C ARG A 43 -0.27 2.78 5.38
N LEU A 44 -0.14 1.79 4.52
CA LEU A 44 0.70 1.84 3.34
C LEU A 44 -0.16 1.63 2.11
N PHE A 45 0.15 2.38 1.06
CA PHE A 45 -0.55 2.31 -0.22
C PHE A 45 0.46 1.87 -1.26
N LEU A 46 0.46 0.57 -1.53
CA LEU A 46 1.47 -0.08 -2.36
C LEU A 46 1.10 0.07 -3.84
N GLU A 47 2.00 0.67 -4.60
CA GLU A 47 1.78 0.95 -6.01
C GLU A 47 1.61 -0.36 -6.79
N GLU A 48 0.58 -0.41 -7.67
CA GLU A 48 0.14 -1.66 -8.29
C GLU A 48 1.18 -2.30 -9.21
N ASP A 49 1.97 -1.51 -9.92
CA ASP A 49 2.93 -2.05 -10.88
C ASP A 49 4.24 -2.49 -10.26
N CYS A 50 4.61 -1.92 -9.10
CA CYS A 50 5.90 -2.17 -8.48
C CYS A 50 5.80 -2.95 -7.18
N ASP A 51 4.93 -2.52 -6.27
CA ASP A 51 4.98 -2.98 -4.89
C ASP A 51 3.85 -3.92 -4.48
N ALA A 52 2.65 -3.74 -5.04
CA ALA A 52 1.53 -4.61 -4.68
C ALA A 52 1.81 -6.07 -5.06
N GLY A 53 2.42 -6.29 -6.22
CA GLY A 53 2.80 -7.63 -6.65
C GLY A 53 3.78 -8.30 -5.69
N LYS A 54 4.71 -7.53 -5.16
CA LYS A 54 5.67 -8.02 -4.16
C LYS A 54 4.95 -8.46 -2.88
N PHE A 55 4.01 -7.65 -2.41
CA PHE A 55 3.20 -8.00 -1.25
C PHE A 55 2.39 -9.28 -1.51
N PHE A 56 1.76 -9.40 -2.67
CA PHE A 56 1.01 -10.60 -3.03
C PHE A 56 1.89 -11.85 -3.03
N THR A 57 3.11 -11.74 -3.53
CA THR A 57 4.05 -12.86 -3.53
C THR A 57 4.43 -13.27 -2.11
N LEU A 58 4.75 -12.31 -1.26
CA LEU A 58 5.06 -12.57 0.15
C LEU A 58 3.89 -13.23 0.86
N TYR A 59 2.69 -12.74 0.62
CA TYR A 59 1.47 -13.29 1.22
C TYR A 59 1.25 -14.73 0.77
N LYS A 60 1.34 -14.99 -0.53
CA LYS A 60 1.15 -16.34 -1.07
C LYS A 60 2.18 -17.31 -0.52
N ASN A 61 3.44 -16.88 -0.43
CA ASN A 61 4.50 -17.74 0.09
C ASN A 61 4.24 -18.15 1.54
N LYS A 62 3.66 -17.27 2.33
CA LYS A 62 3.36 -17.58 3.72
C LYS A 62 2.06 -18.35 3.91
N HIS A 63 1.02 -17.99 3.18
CA HIS A 63 -0.33 -18.49 3.40
C HIS A 63 -0.81 -19.51 2.37
N GLY A 64 -0.05 -19.75 1.32
CA GLY A 64 -0.39 -20.73 0.30
C GLY A 64 -1.38 -20.26 -0.77
N ALA A 65 -1.90 -19.05 -0.65
CA ALA A 65 -2.84 -18.47 -1.60
C ALA A 65 -2.70 -16.95 -1.60
N TYR A 66 -3.14 -16.32 -2.69
CA TYR A 66 -3.19 -14.86 -2.77
C TYR A 66 -4.31 -14.32 -1.88
N PRO A 67 -4.15 -13.12 -1.32
CA PRO A 67 -5.22 -12.50 -0.54
C PRO A 67 -6.35 -12.03 -1.44
N SER A 68 -7.53 -11.92 -0.87
CA SER A 68 -8.65 -11.26 -1.52
C SER A 68 -8.54 -9.76 -1.36
N TYR A 69 -9.09 -9.01 -2.30
CA TYR A 69 -9.20 -7.56 -2.15
C TYR A 69 -10.48 -7.05 -2.80
N VAL A 70 -10.93 -5.90 -2.30
CA VAL A 70 -12.03 -5.15 -2.89
C VAL A 70 -11.46 -3.90 -3.54
N ILE A 71 -12.14 -3.37 -4.54
CA ILE A 71 -11.68 -2.18 -5.27
C ILE A 71 -12.53 -0.99 -4.85
N GLU A 72 -11.87 0.11 -4.52
CA GLU A 72 -12.50 1.40 -4.25
C GLU A 72 -12.02 2.40 -5.29
N HIS A 73 -12.94 2.90 -6.10
CA HIS A 73 -12.65 3.86 -7.16
C HIS A 73 -12.70 5.28 -6.64
N HIS A 74 -11.78 6.11 -7.10
CA HIS A 74 -11.69 7.53 -6.76
C HIS A 74 -11.78 8.36 -8.03
N ASP A 75 -12.57 9.44 -7.99
CA ASP A 75 -12.76 10.30 -9.16
C ASP A 75 -11.58 11.23 -9.40
N GLY A 76 -10.85 11.60 -8.36
CA GLY A 76 -9.67 12.45 -8.47
C GLY A 76 -8.37 11.64 -8.38
N ASP A 77 -7.25 12.34 -8.32
CA ASP A 77 -5.96 11.70 -8.17
C ASP A 77 -5.77 11.20 -6.74
N PHE A 78 -5.76 9.90 -6.58
CA PHE A 78 -5.44 9.28 -5.32
C PHE A 78 -3.93 9.05 -5.25
N PRO A 79 -3.27 9.29 -4.11
CA PRO A 79 -3.85 9.72 -2.82
C PRO A 79 -3.98 11.25 -2.65
N GLU A 80 -3.53 12.04 -3.61
CA GLU A 80 -3.37 13.48 -3.46
C GLU A 80 -4.70 14.19 -3.21
N ASP A 81 -5.70 13.96 -4.06
CA ASP A 81 -7.00 14.60 -3.90
C ASP A 81 -7.79 14.05 -2.72
N TYR A 82 -7.56 12.79 -2.42
CA TYR A 82 -8.33 12.09 -1.42
C TYR A 82 -8.15 12.68 -0.03
N ASP A 83 -6.97 13.18 0.28
CA ASP A 83 -6.64 13.51 1.65
C ASP A 83 -6.00 14.88 1.84
N LEU A 84 -6.27 15.82 0.95
CA LEU A 84 -5.71 17.15 1.07
C LEU A 84 -6.02 17.82 2.40
N VAL A 85 -7.22 17.61 2.91
CA VAL A 85 -7.66 18.30 4.12
C VAL A 85 -6.90 17.82 5.36
N SER A 86 -6.57 16.55 5.41
CA SER A 86 -5.91 15.98 6.58
C SER A 86 -4.39 16.09 6.52
N ILE A 87 -3.87 16.61 5.44
CA ILE A 87 -2.42 16.67 5.20
C ILE A 87 -1.66 17.49 6.24
N HIS A 88 -2.35 18.38 6.95
CA HIS A 88 -1.71 19.19 7.98
C HIS A 88 -1.22 18.38 9.17
N HIS A 89 -1.83 17.22 9.41
CA HIS A 89 -1.53 16.37 10.55
C HIS A 89 -0.83 15.09 10.12
N ILE A 90 -1.41 14.40 9.15
CA ILE A 90 -0.88 13.14 8.64
C ILE A 90 -0.80 13.28 7.12
N ARG A 91 0.40 13.18 6.59
CA ARG A 91 0.64 13.36 5.16
C ARG A 91 0.82 12.02 4.48
N PHE A 92 0.46 11.97 3.21
CA PHE A 92 0.95 10.91 2.34
C PHE A 92 2.41 11.22 2.02
N VAL A 93 3.26 10.28 2.31
CA VAL A 93 4.70 10.42 2.12
C VAL A 93 5.18 9.24 1.29
N LYS A 94 5.97 9.51 0.27
CA LYS A 94 6.58 8.43 -0.50
C LYS A 94 7.47 7.59 0.40
N ILE A 95 7.38 6.29 0.24
CA ILE A 95 8.25 5.35 0.93
C ILE A 95 9.61 5.43 0.27
N THR A 96 10.63 5.72 1.06
CA THR A 96 12.01 5.74 0.57
C THR A 96 12.77 4.67 1.32
N PRO A 97 13.21 3.62 0.63
CA PRO A 97 14.02 2.59 1.27
C PRO A 97 15.29 3.18 1.87
N VAL A 98 15.67 2.67 3.03
CA VAL A 98 16.92 3.08 3.68
C VAL A 98 18.08 2.47 2.92
N ALA A 99 19.06 3.31 2.57
CA ALA A 99 20.29 2.84 1.96
C ALA A 99 21.09 2.05 2.99
N VAL A 100 21.58 0.92 2.59
CA VAL A 100 22.40 0.05 3.44
C VAL A 100 23.83 -0.01 2.95
#